data_50092a76f5c18504cd83c26ea136f502
#
_entry.id   50092a76f5c18504cd83c26ea136f502
#
_cell.length_a   1.000
_cell.length_b   1.000
_cell.length_c   1.000
_cell.angle_alpha   90.00
_cell.angle_beta   90.00
_cell.angle_gamma   90.00
#
_symmetry.space_group_name_H-M   'P 1'
#
loop_
_entity.id
_entity.type
_entity.pdbx_description
1 polymer ?
#
loop_
_entity_poly.entity_id
_entity_poly.type
_entity_poly.pdbx_seq_one_letter_code
_entity_poly.pdbx_strand_id
1 'polypeptide(L)'
;RKFKSSFYTGFPMDFPMDLSSFINLKLSIDQKLDDGRLKILTNNIETTRNAIIATTAFARAKGIGGHTGGPYDIVPEALIVDSLREGGVAIHNEFFDEAGHRSAFQYVRGVLRGKMDSEKLLHYREYGSGLAGHPEPELLDCIDFSTGRLGHAAGHVNGVAFANPKEAVVMFGSDGSQMEGNNAEAARLAVANNLNVKWIIDDNNVTIAGNPEN
;
A
#
# COMPACT_ATOMS: atom_id res chain seq x y z
N ARG A 1 -7.29 30.90 -14.87
CA ARG A 1 -8.44 31.18 -13.98
C ARG A 1 -8.15 30.46 -12.67
N LYS A 2 -7.86 31.21 -11.60
CA LYS A 2 -7.75 30.67 -10.24
C LYS A 2 -9.16 30.23 -9.83
N PHE A 3 -9.40 28.93 -9.75
CA PHE A 3 -10.55 28.41 -9.06
C PHE A 3 -10.34 28.69 -7.56
N LYS A 4 -11.10 29.62 -7.01
CA LYS A 4 -11.22 29.81 -5.57
C LYS A 4 -11.97 28.58 -5.04
N SER A 5 -11.29 27.67 -4.34
CA SER A 5 -11.93 26.65 -3.52
C SER A 5 -12.52 27.32 -2.29
N SER A 6 -13.76 27.80 -2.39
CA SER A 6 -14.46 28.47 -1.28
C SER A 6 -15.54 27.57 -0.66
N PHE A 7 -15.32 26.28 -0.54
CA PHE A 7 -16.39 25.39 -0.10
C PHE A 7 -16.01 24.44 1.02
N TYR A 8 -15.27 24.78 2.03
CA TYR A 8 -15.26 24.02 3.29
C TYR A 8 -14.42 24.74 4.34
N THR A 9 -15.01 25.67 5.07
CA THR A 9 -14.39 26.34 6.25
C THR A 9 -14.59 25.57 7.55
N GLY A 10 -14.86 24.27 7.52
CA GLY A 10 -15.23 23.48 8.70
C GLY A 10 -14.44 22.18 8.90
N PHE A 11 -13.40 21.89 8.10
CA PHE A 11 -12.57 20.73 8.35
C PHE A 11 -11.51 21.02 9.41
N PRO A 12 -11.21 20.03 10.30
CA PRO A 12 -10.12 20.20 11.27
C PRO A 12 -8.80 20.47 10.56
N MET A 13 -7.96 21.32 11.15
CA MET A 13 -6.62 21.61 10.65
C MET A 13 -5.68 20.43 10.88
N ASP A 14 -5.96 19.61 11.89
CA ASP A 14 -5.17 18.46 12.28
C ASP A 14 -5.86 17.16 11.85
N PHE A 15 -5.08 16.15 11.53
CA PHE A 15 -5.61 14.83 11.25
C PHE A 15 -6.29 14.27 12.53
N PRO A 16 -7.53 13.74 12.47
CA PRO A 16 -8.38 13.51 13.64
C PRO A 16 -8.01 12.27 14.45
N MET A 17 -6.81 11.74 14.26
CA MET A 17 -6.33 10.54 14.93
C MET A 17 -4.92 10.74 15.46
N ASP A 18 -4.68 10.23 16.66
CA ASP A 18 -3.32 10.07 17.16
C ASP A 18 -2.69 8.81 16.57
N LEU A 19 -1.68 9.02 15.72
CA LEU A 19 -0.92 7.95 15.08
C LEU A 19 0.34 7.56 15.86
N SER A 20 0.61 8.22 17.00
CA SER A 20 1.79 7.96 17.84
C SER A 20 1.76 6.58 18.53
N SER A 21 0.60 5.94 18.60
CA SER A 21 0.44 4.58 19.09
C SER A 21 1.02 3.50 18.16
N PHE A 22 1.36 3.86 16.92
CA PHE A 22 2.02 2.96 15.99
C PHE A 22 3.47 2.70 16.42
N ILE A 23 3.84 1.44 16.53
CA ILE A 23 5.18 1.02 16.98
C ILE A 23 5.87 0.25 15.85
N ASN A 24 7.06 0.68 15.45
CA ASN A 24 7.88 -0.06 14.50
C ASN A 24 8.26 -1.43 15.07
N LEU A 25 7.59 -2.46 14.59
CA LEU A 25 7.80 -3.84 14.99
C LEU A 25 8.94 -4.45 14.16
N LYS A 26 9.80 -5.23 14.82
CA LYS A 26 10.87 -6.01 14.17
C LYS A 26 10.57 -7.49 14.34
N LEU A 27 10.43 -8.19 13.21
CA LEU A 27 10.17 -9.63 13.18
C LEU A 27 11.32 -10.38 12.50
N SER A 28 11.50 -11.63 12.86
CA SER A 28 12.38 -12.57 12.17
C SER A 28 11.62 -13.84 11.78
N ILE A 29 12.10 -14.55 10.76
CA ILE A 29 11.44 -15.75 10.22
C ILE A 29 11.45 -16.87 11.26
N ASP A 30 12.51 -16.97 12.05
CA ASP A 30 12.72 -18.10 12.98
C ASP A 30 12.10 -17.87 14.37
N GLN A 31 11.46 -16.73 14.59
CA GLN A 31 10.96 -16.36 15.90
C GLN A 31 9.42 -16.43 15.95
N LYS A 32 8.90 -17.26 16.88
CA LYS A 32 7.46 -17.19 17.18
C LYS A 32 7.06 -15.81 17.66
N LEU A 33 5.92 -15.32 17.18
CA LEU A 33 5.28 -14.15 17.77
C LEU A 33 4.84 -14.50 19.20
N ASP A 34 5.35 -13.76 20.16
CA ASP A 34 4.83 -13.74 21.53
C ASP A 34 3.59 -12.85 21.63
N ASP A 35 2.86 -12.95 22.73
CA ASP A 35 1.63 -12.19 22.98
C ASP A 35 1.86 -10.66 22.92
N GLY A 36 3.03 -10.20 23.37
CA GLY A 36 3.39 -8.78 23.34
C GLY A 36 3.53 -8.25 21.93
N ARG A 37 4.25 -8.95 21.07
CA ARG A 37 4.42 -8.61 19.65
C ARG A 37 3.12 -8.75 18.87
N LEU A 38 2.33 -9.79 19.18
CA LEU A 38 1.02 -9.96 18.57
C LEU A 38 0.10 -8.78 18.90
N LYS A 39 0.10 -8.32 20.15
CA LYS A 39 -0.66 -7.14 20.57
C LYS A 39 -0.21 -5.87 19.85
N ILE A 40 1.10 -5.65 19.70
CA ILE A 40 1.65 -4.52 18.92
C ILE A 40 1.19 -4.61 17.48
N LEU A 41 1.32 -5.77 16.83
CA LEU A 41 0.90 -5.95 15.44
C LEU A 41 -0.60 -5.68 15.26
N THR A 42 -1.44 -6.20 16.15
CA THR A 42 -2.88 -5.97 16.14
C THR A 42 -3.21 -4.47 16.28
N ASN A 43 -2.58 -3.79 17.23
CA ASN A 43 -2.76 -2.34 17.40
C ASN A 43 -2.31 -1.55 16.15
N ASN A 44 -1.18 -1.92 15.56
CA ASN A 44 -0.69 -1.29 14.33
C ASN A 44 -1.66 -1.48 13.15
N ILE A 45 -2.24 -2.68 13.02
CA ILE A 45 -3.25 -2.98 12.00
C ILE A 45 -4.48 -2.09 12.20
N GLU A 46 -5.01 -2.03 13.42
CA GLU A 46 -6.18 -1.20 13.75
C GLU A 46 -5.90 0.29 13.51
N THR A 47 -4.76 0.79 13.97
CA THR A 47 -4.36 2.18 13.77
C THR A 47 -4.27 2.52 12.29
N THR A 48 -3.62 1.68 11.50
CA THR A 48 -3.47 1.87 10.05
C THR A 48 -4.81 1.83 9.34
N ARG A 49 -5.65 0.85 9.64
CA ARG A 49 -6.99 0.70 9.06
C ARG A 49 -7.89 1.89 9.37
N ASN A 50 -7.88 2.35 10.61
CA ASN A 50 -8.66 3.52 11.02
C ASN A 50 -8.17 4.81 10.33
N ALA A 51 -6.86 4.97 10.15
CA ALA A 51 -6.30 6.09 9.40
C ALA A 51 -6.71 6.06 7.92
N ILE A 52 -6.76 4.88 7.28
CA ILE A 52 -7.27 4.73 5.91
C ILE A 52 -8.74 5.13 5.82
N ILE A 53 -9.57 4.66 6.76
CA ILE A 53 -11.00 5.03 6.82
C ILE A 53 -11.14 6.54 6.95
N ALA A 54 -10.43 7.17 7.91
CA ALA A 54 -10.47 8.61 8.09
C ALA A 54 -10.06 9.36 6.80
N THR A 55 -8.92 9.00 6.21
CA THR A 55 -8.40 9.59 4.97
C THR A 55 -9.42 9.56 3.84
N THR A 56 -10.01 8.41 3.59
CA THR A 56 -10.99 8.23 2.51
C THR A 56 -12.35 8.87 2.83
N ALA A 57 -12.76 8.89 4.10
CA ALA A 57 -13.97 9.56 4.54
C ALA A 57 -13.89 11.08 4.36
N PHE A 58 -12.75 11.71 4.68
CA PHE A 58 -12.55 13.14 4.43
C PHE A 58 -12.60 13.48 2.94
N ALA A 59 -11.96 12.67 2.09
CA ALA A 59 -12.07 12.86 0.65
C ALA A 59 -13.52 12.74 0.18
N ARG A 60 -14.25 11.75 0.67
CA ARG A 60 -15.67 11.55 0.35
C ARG A 60 -16.53 12.73 0.79
N ALA A 61 -16.31 13.26 1.98
CA ALA A 61 -17.02 14.44 2.50
C ALA A 61 -16.82 15.69 1.65
N LYS A 62 -15.67 15.79 0.95
CA LYS A 62 -15.36 16.84 -0.01
C LYS A 62 -15.89 16.55 -1.44
N GLY A 63 -16.65 15.48 -1.64
CA GLY A 63 -17.13 15.07 -2.96
C GLY A 63 -16.06 14.38 -3.82
N ILE A 64 -14.90 14.03 -3.25
CA ILE A 64 -13.82 13.33 -3.93
C ILE A 64 -13.99 11.82 -3.70
N GLY A 65 -13.95 11.04 -4.77
CA GLY A 65 -14.00 9.58 -4.65
C GLY A 65 -12.68 9.01 -4.16
N GLY A 66 -12.70 7.75 -3.71
CA GLY A 66 -11.50 7.01 -3.30
C GLY A 66 -11.85 5.56 -2.99
N HIS A 67 -10.83 4.71 -2.97
CA HIS A 67 -10.98 3.32 -2.59
C HIS A 67 -10.60 3.15 -1.11
N THR A 68 -11.44 2.45 -0.35
CA THR A 68 -11.20 2.14 1.06
C THR A 68 -10.91 0.64 1.25
N GLY A 69 -11.66 -0.24 0.59
CA GLY A 69 -11.60 -1.70 0.77
C GLY A 69 -10.21 -2.26 0.50
N GLY A 70 -9.73 -2.18 -0.74
CA GLY A 70 -8.40 -2.70 -1.09
C GLY A 70 -7.25 -2.13 -0.24
N PRO A 71 -7.17 -0.81 0.01
CA PRO A 71 -6.22 -0.26 0.97
C PRO A 71 -6.33 -0.84 2.39
N TYR A 72 -7.54 -1.13 2.84
CA TYR A 72 -7.82 -1.71 4.17
C TYR A 72 -7.41 -3.19 4.26
N ASP A 73 -7.65 -3.94 3.19
CA ASP A 73 -7.46 -5.39 3.16
C ASP A 73 -5.98 -5.77 3.26
N ILE A 74 -5.08 -5.09 2.55
CA ILE A 74 -3.64 -5.42 2.52
C ILE A 74 -2.85 -5.01 3.78
N VAL A 75 -3.48 -4.32 4.73
CA VAL A 75 -2.77 -3.78 5.90
C VAL A 75 -2.01 -4.86 6.69
N PRO A 76 -2.61 -6.02 7.07
CA PRO A 76 -1.92 -7.02 7.87
C PRO A 76 -0.66 -7.55 7.18
N GLU A 77 -0.77 -7.94 5.92
CA GLU A 77 0.31 -8.53 5.14
C GLU A 77 1.44 -7.52 4.92
N ALA A 78 1.09 -6.29 4.58
CA ALA A 78 2.07 -5.23 4.36
C ALA A 78 2.84 -4.87 5.63
N LEU A 79 2.17 -4.79 6.78
CA LEU A 79 2.82 -4.52 8.07
C LEU A 79 3.70 -5.69 8.52
N ILE A 80 3.33 -6.94 8.23
CA ILE A 80 4.18 -8.10 8.49
C ILE A 80 5.44 -8.03 7.63
N VAL A 81 5.31 -7.75 6.32
CA VAL A 81 6.45 -7.62 5.41
C VAL A 81 7.38 -6.49 5.85
N ASP A 82 6.82 -5.32 6.20
CA ASP A 82 7.61 -4.20 6.72
C ASP A 82 8.32 -4.58 8.04
N SER A 83 7.64 -5.28 8.94
CA SER A 83 8.24 -5.73 10.21
C SER A 83 9.36 -6.76 10.02
N LEU A 84 9.24 -7.66 9.05
CA LEU A 84 10.30 -8.60 8.65
C LEU A 84 11.51 -7.87 8.06
N ARG A 85 11.27 -6.88 7.21
CA ARG A 85 12.32 -6.03 6.64
C ARG A 85 13.06 -5.25 7.72
N GLU A 86 12.34 -4.63 8.65
CA GLU A 86 12.92 -3.92 9.81
C GLU A 86 13.66 -4.87 10.77
N GLY A 87 13.29 -6.15 10.78
CA GLY A 87 13.97 -7.21 11.53
C GLY A 87 15.23 -7.76 10.86
N GLY A 88 15.58 -7.28 9.67
CA GLY A 88 16.79 -7.65 8.94
C GLY A 88 16.63 -8.85 8.01
N VAL A 89 15.42 -9.27 7.73
CA VAL A 89 15.17 -10.27 6.67
C VAL A 89 15.52 -9.65 5.32
N ALA A 90 16.24 -10.40 4.49
CA ALA A 90 16.69 -9.94 3.17
C ALA A 90 15.51 -9.77 2.19
N ILE A 91 14.75 -8.72 2.38
CA ILE A 91 13.62 -8.30 1.54
C ILE A 91 13.99 -6.95 0.90
N HIS A 92 13.81 -6.85 -0.42
CA HIS A 92 14.05 -5.61 -1.16
C HIS A 92 13.25 -4.44 -0.58
N ASN A 93 13.87 -3.25 -0.51
CA ASN A 93 13.31 -2.13 0.24
C ASN A 93 12.09 -1.46 -0.39
N GLU A 94 11.99 -1.50 -1.72
CA GLU A 94 10.88 -0.88 -2.43
C GLU A 94 9.55 -1.60 -2.16
N PHE A 95 8.48 -0.81 -2.12
CA PHE A 95 7.11 -1.31 -1.94
C PHE A 95 6.42 -1.40 -3.30
N PHE A 96 6.19 -2.63 -3.75
CA PHE A 96 5.48 -2.90 -5.01
C PHE A 96 4.04 -3.29 -4.73
N ASP A 97 3.12 -2.43 -5.12
CA ASP A 97 1.67 -2.70 -5.09
C ASP A 97 1.12 -2.62 -6.51
N GLU A 98 0.71 -3.74 -7.06
CA GLU A 98 0.17 -3.81 -8.41
C GLU A 98 -1.18 -3.10 -8.55
N ALA A 99 -1.98 -3.06 -7.46
CA ALA A 99 -3.25 -2.38 -7.43
C ALA A 99 -3.05 -0.91 -7.04
N GLY A 100 -2.69 -0.06 -8.00
CA GLY A 100 -2.40 1.36 -7.77
C GLY A 100 -3.53 2.15 -7.09
N HIS A 101 -4.77 1.66 -7.15
CA HIS A 101 -5.91 2.25 -6.43
C HIS A 101 -5.83 2.07 -4.90
N ARG A 102 -4.90 1.27 -4.37
CA ARG A 102 -4.62 1.14 -2.92
C ARG A 102 -3.77 2.26 -2.35
N SER A 103 -3.72 3.41 -3.04
CA SER A 103 -2.87 4.56 -2.71
C SER A 103 -3.09 5.11 -1.28
N ALA A 104 -4.31 5.06 -0.73
CA ALA A 104 -4.57 5.52 0.63
C ALA A 104 -3.72 4.77 1.67
N PHE A 105 -3.51 3.45 1.51
CA PHE A 105 -2.59 2.70 2.36
C PHE A 105 -1.15 3.21 2.24
N GLN A 106 -0.66 3.43 1.02
CA GLN A 106 0.72 3.87 0.81
C GLN A 106 0.99 5.24 1.44
N TYR A 107 0.02 6.16 1.39
CA TYR A 107 0.15 7.47 2.03
C TYR A 107 0.10 7.37 3.56
N VAL A 108 -0.83 6.58 4.12
CA VAL A 108 -0.87 6.32 5.57
C VAL A 108 0.45 5.66 6.01
N ARG A 109 0.95 4.66 5.27
CA ARG A 109 2.26 4.04 5.52
C ARG A 109 3.39 5.07 5.51
N GLY A 110 3.36 6.03 4.60
CA GLY A 110 4.32 7.14 4.54
C GLY A 110 4.32 7.98 5.82
N VAL A 111 3.14 8.30 6.36
CA VAL A 111 3.00 9.01 7.63
C VAL A 111 3.52 8.17 8.80
N LEU A 112 3.09 6.91 8.91
CA LEU A 112 3.50 6.01 9.99
C LEU A 112 5.01 5.74 10.03
N ARG A 113 5.67 5.86 8.88
CA ARG A 113 7.15 5.78 8.76
C ARG A 113 7.86 7.13 8.92
N GLY A 114 7.15 8.20 9.26
CA GLY A 114 7.70 9.55 9.46
C GLY A 114 8.23 10.23 8.20
N LYS A 115 7.79 9.77 7.01
CA LYS A 115 8.18 10.35 5.72
C LYS A 115 7.23 11.43 5.20
N MET A 116 6.10 11.61 5.87
CA MET A 116 5.07 12.58 5.48
C MET A 116 4.27 13.02 6.70
N ASP A 117 3.84 14.28 6.73
CA ASP A 117 2.98 14.81 7.79
C ASP A 117 1.54 14.27 7.67
N SER A 118 0.91 13.98 8.81
CA SER A 118 -0.44 13.41 8.86
C SER A 118 -1.52 14.32 8.29
N GLU A 119 -1.34 15.64 8.40
CA GLU A 119 -2.27 16.65 7.88
C GLU A 119 -2.45 16.54 6.36
N LYS A 120 -1.43 16.07 5.64
CA LYS A 120 -1.55 15.83 4.19
C LYS A 120 -2.64 14.81 3.87
N LEU A 121 -2.91 13.84 4.75
CA LEU A 121 -3.96 12.83 4.52
C LEU A 121 -5.36 13.45 4.39
N LEU A 122 -5.59 14.62 4.95
CA LEU A 122 -6.83 15.39 4.79
C LEU A 122 -7.07 15.85 3.34
N HIS A 123 -6.00 15.87 2.53
CA HIS A 123 -6.01 16.32 1.15
C HIS A 123 -5.90 15.17 0.13
N TYR A 124 -6.27 13.95 0.56
CA TYR A 124 -6.25 12.76 -0.29
C TYR A 124 -7.02 12.98 -1.59
N ARG A 125 -6.35 12.78 -2.74
CA ARG A 125 -6.85 12.94 -4.10
C ARG A 125 -7.31 14.38 -4.46
N GLU A 126 -7.01 15.38 -3.66
CA GLU A 126 -7.21 16.77 -4.05
C GLU A 126 -6.18 17.17 -5.10
N TYR A 127 -6.63 17.97 -6.05
CA TYR A 127 -5.73 18.50 -7.08
C TYR A 127 -4.59 19.32 -6.46
N GLY A 128 -3.36 19.00 -6.84
CA GLY A 128 -2.18 19.72 -6.35
C GLY A 128 -1.70 19.31 -4.96
N SER A 129 -2.36 18.35 -4.28
CA SER A 129 -1.92 17.86 -2.96
C SER A 129 -0.69 16.96 -3.01
N GLY A 130 -0.39 16.37 -4.16
CA GLY A 130 0.60 15.31 -4.32
C GLY A 130 0.06 13.92 -3.97
N LEU A 131 -1.13 13.81 -3.37
CA LEU A 131 -1.74 12.55 -2.98
C LEU A 131 -2.67 12.04 -4.10
N ALA A 132 -2.09 11.65 -5.21
CA ALA A 132 -2.81 11.18 -6.40
C ALA A 132 -3.63 9.91 -6.13
N GLY A 133 -4.64 9.65 -6.98
CA GLY A 133 -5.47 8.44 -6.89
C GLY A 133 -4.72 7.14 -7.19
N HIS A 134 -3.62 7.24 -7.93
CA HIS A 134 -2.56 6.24 -8.07
C HIS A 134 -1.26 6.90 -7.64
N PRO A 135 -0.45 6.27 -6.79
CA PRO A 135 0.74 6.92 -6.21
C PRO A 135 1.83 7.12 -7.26
N GLU A 136 2.53 8.26 -7.16
CA GLU A 136 3.59 8.65 -8.09
C GLU A 136 4.85 9.05 -7.32
N PRO A 137 6.01 8.41 -7.58
CA PRO A 137 7.28 8.73 -6.90
C PRO A 137 7.72 10.18 -7.08
N GLU A 138 7.40 10.79 -8.24
CA GLU A 138 7.78 12.18 -8.53
C GLU A 138 7.02 13.20 -7.66
N LEU A 139 5.94 12.77 -7.01
CA LEU A 139 5.12 13.65 -6.16
C LEU A 139 5.47 13.53 -4.68
N LEU A 140 5.98 12.37 -4.25
CA LEU A 140 6.23 12.08 -2.83
C LEU A 140 7.39 11.10 -2.63
N ASP A 141 8.36 11.48 -1.81
CA ASP A 141 9.54 10.66 -1.46
C ASP A 141 9.18 9.35 -0.71
N CYS A 142 7.96 9.21 -0.22
CA CYS A 142 7.50 8.00 0.46
C CYS A 142 6.88 6.96 -0.49
N ILE A 143 6.80 7.25 -1.78
CA ILE A 143 6.32 6.35 -2.82
C ILE A 143 7.51 5.80 -3.58
N ASP A 144 7.66 4.50 -3.58
CA ASP A 144 8.80 3.83 -4.20
C ASP A 144 8.52 3.46 -5.67
N PHE A 145 7.25 3.16 -6.01
CA PHE A 145 6.88 2.66 -7.32
C PHE A 145 5.49 3.14 -7.75
N SER A 146 5.38 3.54 -9.02
CA SER A 146 4.11 3.95 -9.63
C SER A 146 3.44 2.80 -10.36
N THR A 147 2.17 2.57 -10.07
CA THR A 147 1.35 1.60 -10.80
C THR A 147 0.00 2.20 -11.18
N GLY A 148 -0.41 2.01 -12.42
CA GLY A 148 -1.70 2.48 -12.93
C GLY A 148 -2.52 1.37 -13.57
N ARG A 149 -1.85 0.46 -14.27
CA ARG A 149 -2.47 -0.68 -14.95
C ARG A 149 -2.29 -1.96 -14.17
N LEU A 150 -3.38 -2.68 -13.95
CA LEU A 150 -3.33 -4.04 -13.46
C LEU A 150 -2.56 -4.94 -14.45
N GLY A 151 -1.86 -5.95 -13.94
CA GLY A 151 -1.13 -6.91 -14.73
C GLY A 151 0.25 -6.46 -15.26
N HIS A 152 0.69 -5.24 -14.97
CA HIS A 152 1.96 -4.73 -15.49
C HIS A 152 3.12 -4.76 -14.48
N ALA A 153 2.83 -4.63 -13.19
CA ALA A 153 3.87 -4.52 -12.15
C ALA A 153 4.74 -5.77 -12.04
N ALA A 154 4.17 -6.96 -12.24
CA ALA A 154 4.88 -8.23 -12.12
C ALA A 154 6.11 -8.35 -13.04
N GLY A 155 6.04 -7.82 -14.26
CA GLY A 155 7.18 -7.78 -15.18
C GLY A 155 8.31 -6.91 -14.65
N HIS A 156 8.00 -5.74 -14.07
CA HIS A 156 8.99 -4.85 -13.46
C HIS A 156 9.61 -5.49 -12.21
N VAL A 157 8.79 -6.11 -11.36
CA VAL A 157 9.24 -6.83 -10.15
C VAL A 157 10.22 -7.96 -10.50
N ASN A 158 9.97 -8.70 -11.59
CA ASN A 158 10.92 -9.69 -12.11
C ASN A 158 12.25 -9.05 -12.50
N GLY A 159 12.23 -7.88 -13.14
CA GLY A 159 13.46 -7.13 -13.48
C GLY A 159 14.26 -6.75 -12.24
N VAL A 160 13.58 -6.27 -11.18
CA VAL A 160 14.21 -5.97 -9.89
C VAL A 160 14.79 -7.23 -9.25
N ALA A 161 14.09 -8.35 -9.29
CA ALA A 161 14.57 -9.62 -8.74
C ALA A 161 15.79 -10.17 -9.50
N PHE A 162 15.85 -9.99 -10.82
CA PHE A 162 17.05 -10.29 -11.61
C PHE A 162 18.27 -9.49 -11.13
N ALA A 163 18.07 -8.20 -10.87
CA ALA A 163 19.13 -7.31 -10.41
C ALA A 163 19.56 -7.56 -8.96
N ASN A 164 18.67 -8.13 -8.13
CA ASN A 164 18.86 -8.31 -6.69
C ASN A 164 18.68 -9.79 -6.26
N PRO A 165 19.49 -10.73 -6.74
CA PRO A 165 19.26 -12.16 -6.53
C PRO A 165 19.40 -12.63 -5.06
N LYS A 166 19.93 -11.78 -4.18
CA LYS A 166 20.14 -12.11 -2.75
C LYS A 166 18.97 -11.67 -1.87
N GLU A 167 18.01 -10.93 -2.40
CA GLU A 167 16.86 -10.41 -1.68
C GLU A 167 15.57 -11.04 -2.21
N ALA A 168 14.58 -11.18 -1.34
CA ALA A 168 13.23 -11.47 -1.78
C ALA A 168 12.55 -10.17 -2.25
N VAL A 169 12.03 -10.14 -3.45
CA VAL A 169 11.23 -9.02 -3.94
C VAL A 169 9.76 -9.33 -3.72
N VAL A 170 9.09 -8.55 -2.87
CA VAL A 170 7.69 -8.76 -2.51
C VAL A 170 6.80 -7.84 -3.34
N MET A 171 5.76 -8.39 -3.94
CA MET A 171 4.72 -7.64 -4.65
C MET A 171 3.35 -7.97 -4.06
N PHE A 172 2.56 -6.93 -3.83
CA PHE A 172 1.15 -7.05 -3.46
C PHE A 172 0.29 -7.02 -4.71
N GLY A 173 -0.34 -8.13 -5.01
CA GLY A 173 -1.28 -8.29 -6.12
C GLY A 173 -2.73 -8.25 -5.66
N SER A 174 -3.63 -8.45 -6.60
CA SER A 174 -5.06 -8.62 -6.37
C SER A 174 -5.60 -9.74 -7.25
N ASP A 175 -6.76 -10.29 -6.91
CA ASP A 175 -7.49 -11.26 -7.72
C ASP A 175 -7.77 -10.70 -9.12
N GLY A 176 -8.21 -9.44 -9.22
CA GLY A 176 -8.41 -8.77 -10.50
C GLY A 176 -7.15 -8.66 -11.37
N SER A 177 -5.98 -8.47 -10.75
CA SER A 177 -4.72 -8.43 -11.50
C SER A 177 -4.30 -9.79 -12.05
N GLN A 178 -4.70 -10.88 -11.39
CA GLN A 178 -4.40 -12.25 -11.84
C GLN A 178 -5.17 -12.63 -13.11
N MET A 179 -6.21 -11.89 -13.47
CA MET A 179 -6.94 -12.08 -14.73
C MET A 179 -6.21 -11.47 -15.94
N GLU A 180 -5.14 -10.71 -15.71
CA GLU A 180 -4.36 -10.07 -16.76
C GLU A 180 -3.31 -11.03 -17.33
N GLY A 181 -3.23 -11.13 -18.67
CA GLY A 181 -2.32 -12.05 -19.35
C GLY A 181 -0.85 -11.83 -19.03
N ASN A 182 -0.44 -10.58 -18.81
CA ASN A 182 0.94 -10.25 -18.45
C ASN A 182 1.37 -10.86 -17.10
N ASN A 183 0.46 -11.04 -16.15
CA ASN A 183 0.79 -11.70 -14.88
C ASN A 183 1.11 -13.17 -15.09
N ALA A 184 0.37 -13.87 -15.94
CA ALA A 184 0.66 -15.26 -16.29
C ALA A 184 2.05 -15.40 -16.94
N GLU A 185 2.40 -14.49 -17.86
CA GLU A 185 3.72 -14.49 -18.51
C GLU A 185 4.84 -14.14 -17.51
N ALA A 186 4.62 -13.15 -16.65
CA ALA A 186 5.59 -12.79 -15.63
C ALA A 186 5.82 -13.93 -14.62
N ALA A 187 4.76 -14.65 -14.22
CA ALA A 187 4.89 -15.81 -13.35
C ALA A 187 5.73 -16.92 -14.00
N ARG A 188 5.49 -17.23 -15.27
CA ARG A 188 6.29 -18.22 -16.03
C ARG A 188 7.75 -17.79 -16.13
N LEU A 189 8.01 -16.52 -16.40
CA LEU A 189 9.37 -15.97 -16.46
C LEU A 189 10.08 -16.10 -15.10
N ALA A 190 9.40 -15.76 -14.02
CA ALA A 190 9.95 -15.86 -12.67
C ALA A 190 10.35 -17.30 -12.32
N VAL A 191 9.46 -18.26 -12.60
CA VAL A 191 9.73 -19.69 -12.37
C VAL A 191 10.87 -20.19 -13.26
N ALA A 192 10.84 -19.88 -14.55
CA ALA A 192 11.87 -20.33 -15.51
C ALA A 192 13.28 -19.85 -15.16
N ASN A 193 13.40 -18.70 -14.49
CA ASN A 193 14.67 -18.10 -14.08
C ASN A 193 14.95 -18.23 -12.58
N ASN A 194 14.14 -18.98 -11.85
CA ASN A 194 14.28 -19.18 -10.40
C ASN A 194 14.42 -17.84 -9.63
N LEU A 195 13.59 -16.85 -9.97
CA LEU A 195 13.62 -15.53 -9.35
C LEU A 195 13.05 -15.59 -7.93
N ASN A 196 13.67 -14.87 -7.00
CA ASN A 196 13.20 -14.79 -5.62
C ASN A 196 12.09 -13.73 -5.47
N VAL A 197 10.97 -13.92 -6.15
CA VAL A 197 9.78 -13.09 -6.08
C VAL A 197 8.74 -13.74 -5.17
N LYS A 198 8.08 -12.93 -4.35
CA LYS A 198 6.96 -13.34 -3.49
C LYS A 198 5.75 -12.49 -3.84
N TRP A 199 4.73 -13.10 -4.42
CA TRP A 199 3.46 -12.44 -4.68
C TRP A 199 2.49 -12.72 -3.55
N ILE A 200 2.02 -11.66 -2.90
CA ILE A 200 0.97 -11.71 -1.90
C ILE A 200 -0.29 -11.20 -2.57
N ILE A 201 -1.24 -12.09 -2.80
CA ILE A 201 -2.46 -11.81 -3.56
C ILE A 201 -3.61 -11.59 -2.57
N ASP A 202 -4.24 -10.42 -2.66
CA ASP A 202 -5.50 -10.13 -2.01
C ASP A 202 -6.62 -10.78 -2.83
N ASP A 203 -7.13 -11.90 -2.31
CA ASP A 203 -8.17 -12.71 -2.95
C ASP A 203 -9.51 -12.48 -2.22
N ASN A 204 -10.08 -11.31 -2.44
CA ASN A 204 -11.36 -10.92 -1.84
C ASN A 204 -12.57 -11.21 -2.74
N ASN A 205 -12.37 -11.84 -3.88
CA ASN A 205 -13.37 -12.19 -4.88
C ASN A 205 -14.20 -10.99 -5.38
N VAL A 206 -13.60 -9.79 -5.41
CA VAL A 206 -14.25 -8.56 -5.87
C VAL A 206 -13.36 -7.79 -6.84
N THR A 207 -13.80 -7.64 -8.07
CA THR A 207 -13.17 -6.75 -9.05
C THR A 207 -14.14 -5.63 -9.46
N ILE A 208 -13.66 -4.62 -10.15
CA ILE A 208 -14.51 -3.55 -10.68
C ILE A 208 -15.55 -4.09 -11.71
N ALA A 209 -15.24 -5.22 -12.35
CA ALA A 209 -16.11 -5.86 -13.34
C ALA A 209 -17.06 -6.89 -12.73
N GLY A 210 -16.99 -7.15 -11.43
CA GLY A 210 -17.77 -8.16 -10.71
C GLY A 210 -16.92 -9.17 -9.97
N ASN A 211 -17.52 -10.31 -9.63
CA ASN A 211 -16.79 -11.38 -8.96
C ASN A 211 -15.99 -12.20 -9.99
N PRO A 212 -14.71 -12.53 -9.73
CA PRO A 212 -13.89 -13.32 -10.65
C PRO A 212 -14.43 -14.73 -10.95
N GLU A 213 -15.24 -15.27 -10.06
CA GLU A 213 -15.85 -16.62 -10.21
C GLU A 213 -17.12 -16.64 -11.08
N ASN A 214 -17.58 -15.49 -11.59
CA ASN A 214 -18.78 -15.40 -12.42
C ASN A 214 -18.39 -15.03 -13.88
#